data_0557f728ce131a7b70a4a2c5c0cd3e42
#
_entry.id   0557f728ce131a7b70a4a2c5c0cd3e42
#
_cell.length_a   1.000
_cell.length_b   1.000
_cell.length_c   1.000
_cell.angle_alpha   90.00
_cell.angle_beta   90.00
_cell.angle_gamma   90.00
#
_symmetry.space_group_name_H-M   'P 1'
#
loop_
_entity.id
_entity.type
_entity.pdbx_description
1 polymer ?
#
loop_
_entity_poly.entity_id
_entity_poly.type
_entity_poly.pdbx_seq_one_letter_code
_entity_poly.pdbx_strand_id
1 'polypeptide(L)'
;MTNPKLAVSASVIRYLLALDALKGAGGIRTTDVARYLNIKKPSAHTMLNNLKDAEILTKDELGIAHLTGYGVELTQKYRRYYSAVAATLARTLPPAADIKNAACALVAELDEQVLEELCARCAAEGTLNVS
;
A
#
# COMPACT_ATOMS: atom_id res chain seq x y z
N MET A 1 -10.65 -8.74 11.13
CA MET A 1 -9.78 -8.67 12.31
C MET A 1 -8.35 -8.41 11.88
N THR A 2 -7.71 -7.46 12.52
CA THR A 2 -6.35 -7.08 12.17
C THR A 2 -5.36 -8.05 12.79
N ASN A 3 -4.36 -8.49 12.02
CA ASN A 3 -3.29 -9.30 12.56
C ASN A 3 -2.34 -8.40 13.38
N PRO A 4 -2.24 -8.62 14.71
CA PRO A 4 -1.44 -7.73 15.55
C PRO A 4 0.06 -7.85 15.33
N LYS A 5 0.51 -8.85 14.56
CA LYS A 5 1.94 -9.06 14.33
C LYS A 5 2.51 -8.17 13.24
N LEU A 6 1.65 -7.55 12.42
CA LEU A 6 2.11 -6.70 11.33
C LEU A 6 1.84 -5.24 11.67
N ALA A 7 2.90 -4.51 11.98
CA ALA A 7 2.80 -3.07 12.13
C ALA A 7 2.76 -2.43 10.74
N VAL A 8 1.84 -1.51 10.53
CA VAL A 8 1.69 -0.86 9.23
C VAL A 8 2.61 0.35 9.17
N SER A 9 3.84 0.10 8.76
CA SER A 9 4.87 1.12 8.57
C SER A 9 4.79 1.72 7.18
N ALA A 10 5.56 2.78 6.94
CA ALA A 10 5.68 3.36 5.60
C ALA A 10 6.14 2.31 4.59
N SER A 11 7.08 1.45 4.99
CA SER A 11 7.56 0.37 4.13
C SER A 11 6.46 -0.61 3.77
N VAL A 12 5.66 -1.03 4.75
CA VAL A 12 4.52 -1.92 4.51
C VAL A 12 3.52 -1.26 3.57
N ILE A 13 3.25 0.03 3.75
CA ILE A 13 2.33 0.75 2.86
C ILE A 13 2.83 0.72 1.42
N ARG A 14 4.14 0.94 1.21
CA ARG A 14 4.70 0.86 -0.15
C ARG A 14 4.49 -0.51 -0.78
N TYR A 15 4.64 -1.59 0.01
CA TYR A 15 4.35 -2.93 -0.49
C TYR A 15 2.88 -3.12 -0.80
N LEU A 16 1.98 -2.63 0.06
CA LEU A 16 0.54 -2.74 -0.20
C LEU A 16 0.15 -2.03 -1.51
N LEU A 17 0.72 -0.86 -1.75
CA LEU A 17 0.48 -0.13 -3.00
C LEU A 17 1.03 -0.90 -4.20
N ALA A 18 2.21 -1.51 -4.06
CA ALA A 18 2.80 -2.33 -5.13
C ALA A 18 1.91 -3.53 -5.44
N LEU A 19 1.42 -4.21 -4.41
CA LEU A 19 0.55 -5.37 -4.59
C LEU A 19 -0.75 -4.98 -5.30
N ASP A 20 -1.32 -3.86 -4.94
CA ASP A 20 -2.52 -3.35 -5.60
C ASP A 20 -2.25 -3.07 -7.08
N ALA A 21 -1.10 -2.49 -7.39
CA ALA A 21 -0.72 -2.17 -8.76
C ALA A 21 -0.43 -3.42 -9.61
N LEU A 22 0.12 -4.46 -8.98
CA LEU A 22 0.59 -5.65 -9.69
C LEU A 22 -0.41 -6.80 -9.70
N LYS A 23 -1.51 -6.69 -8.97
CA LYS A 23 -2.50 -7.76 -8.89
C LYS A 23 -3.08 -8.06 -10.27
N GLY A 24 -3.35 -9.34 -10.51
CA GLY A 24 -3.92 -9.77 -11.77
C GLY A 24 -4.18 -11.27 -11.74
N ALA A 25 -4.74 -11.79 -12.81
CA ALA A 25 -5.16 -13.19 -12.88
C ALA A 25 -4.00 -14.18 -12.72
N GLY A 26 -2.81 -13.79 -13.14
CA GLY A 26 -1.62 -14.62 -13.04
C GLY A 26 -0.93 -14.58 -11.69
N GLY A 27 -1.41 -13.76 -10.77
CA GLY A 27 -0.78 -13.58 -9.47
C GLY A 27 0.39 -12.64 -9.50
N ILE A 28 1.09 -12.55 -8.38
CA ILE A 28 2.16 -11.58 -8.16
C ILE A 28 3.48 -12.34 -7.91
N ARG A 29 4.51 -12.01 -8.67
CA ARG A 29 5.82 -12.63 -8.52
C ARG A 29 6.73 -11.76 -7.68
N THR A 30 7.57 -12.38 -6.87
CA THR A 30 8.56 -11.66 -6.05
C THR A 30 9.43 -10.75 -6.90
N THR A 31 9.85 -11.22 -8.08
CA THR A 31 10.68 -10.41 -8.98
C THR A 31 9.97 -9.15 -9.45
N ASP A 32 8.66 -9.23 -9.68
CA ASP A 32 7.88 -8.06 -10.13
C ASP A 32 7.78 -7.02 -9.02
N VAL A 33 7.58 -7.48 -7.77
CA VAL A 33 7.54 -6.58 -6.61
C VAL A 33 8.89 -5.89 -6.43
N ALA A 34 9.98 -6.67 -6.50
CA ALA A 34 11.32 -6.13 -6.33
C ALA A 34 11.62 -5.07 -7.40
N ARG A 35 11.23 -5.35 -8.64
CA ARG A 35 11.42 -4.39 -9.75
C ARG A 35 10.56 -3.15 -9.56
N TYR A 36 9.31 -3.33 -9.21
CA TYR A 36 8.37 -2.21 -9.02
C TYR A 36 8.85 -1.25 -7.93
N LEU A 37 9.37 -1.81 -6.83
CA LEU A 37 9.83 -1.01 -5.70
C LEU A 37 11.30 -0.64 -5.78
N ASN A 38 12.02 -1.13 -6.79
CA ASN A 38 13.45 -0.91 -6.97
C ASN A 38 14.24 -1.34 -5.73
N ILE A 39 13.98 -2.57 -5.29
CA ILE A 39 14.66 -3.17 -4.13
C ILE A 39 15.23 -4.52 -4.54
N LYS A 40 16.06 -5.08 -3.68
CA LYS A 40 16.65 -6.39 -3.92
C LYS A 40 15.63 -7.49 -3.71
N LYS A 41 15.71 -8.54 -4.53
CA LYS A 41 14.80 -9.67 -4.46
C LYS A 41 14.73 -10.33 -3.08
N PRO A 42 15.86 -10.56 -2.36
CA PRO A 42 15.77 -11.14 -1.02
C PRO A 42 14.95 -10.30 -0.04
N SER A 43 15.05 -8.97 -0.14
CA SER A 43 14.23 -8.07 0.70
C SER A 43 12.76 -8.21 0.39
N ALA A 44 12.41 -8.25 -0.90
CA ALA A 44 11.03 -8.46 -1.32
C ALA A 44 10.50 -9.81 -0.86
N HIS A 45 11.33 -10.85 -0.99
CA HIS A 45 10.95 -12.20 -0.57
C HIS A 45 10.61 -12.25 0.93
N THR A 46 11.47 -11.65 1.76
CA THR A 46 11.27 -11.62 3.21
C THR A 46 9.97 -10.89 3.55
N MET A 47 9.73 -9.74 2.95
CA MET A 47 8.51 -8.98 3.24
C MET A 47 7.26 -9.72 2.75
N LEU A 48 7.30 -10.33 1.56
CA LEU A 48 6.15 -11.08 1.07
C LEU A 48 5.82 -12.25 1.98
N ASN A 49 6.83 -12.90 2.56
CA ASN A 49 6.58 -13.95 3.55
C ASN A 49 5.94 -13.39 4.82
N ASN A 50 6.36 -12.21 5.26
CA ASN A 50 5.72 -11.56 6.40
C ASN A 50 4.26 -11.22 6.10
N LEU A 51 3.96 -10.76 4.89
CA LEU A 51 2.60 -10.46 4.48
C LEU A 51 1.76 -11.73 4.36
N LYS A 52 2.37 -12.82 3.95
CA LYS A 52 1.71 -14.13 3.93
C LYS A 52 1.36 -14.57 5.36
N ASP A 53 2.28 -14.41 6.30
CA ASP A 53 2.06 -14.76 7.70
C ASP A 53 0.95 -13.90 8.32
N ALA A 54 0.78 -12.67 7.83
CA ALA A 54 -0.29 -11.77 8.25
C ALA A 54 -1.60 -12.04 7.50
N GLU A 55 -1.65 -13.06 6.66
CA GLU A 55 -2.84 -13.48 5.90
C GLU A 55 -3.29 -12.47 4.85
N ILE A 56 -2.40 -11.59 4.44
CA ILE A 56 -2.64 -10.64 3.36
C ILE A 56 -2.46 -11.32 2.00
N LEU A 57 -1.53 -12.27 1.95
CA LEU A 57 -1.19 -13.04 0.75
C LEU A 57 -1.28 -14.53 1.02
N THR A 58 -1.51 -15.28 -0.05
CA THR A 58 -1.22 -16.71 -0.09
C THR A 58 -0.18 -16.94 -1.18
N LYS A 59 0.54 -18.07 -1.11
CA LYS A 59 1.46 -18.46 -2.18
C LYS A 59 1.04 -19.83 -2.69
N ASP A 60 1.05 -20.00 -4.01
CA ASP A 60 0.73 -21.27 -4.62
C ASP A 60 2.00 -22.15 -4.68
N GLU A 61 1.87 -23.33 -5.31
CA GLU A 61 2.97 -24.29 -5.40
C GLU A 61 4.17 -23.76 -6.17
N LEU A 62 3.95 -22.79 -7.04
CA LEU A 62 5.00 -22.18 -7.83
C LEU A 62 5.61 -20.96 -7.14
N GLY A 63 5.17 -20.64 -5.92
CA GLY A 63 5.65 -19.49 -5.18
C GLY A 63 5.04 -18.16 -5.64
N ILE A 64 3.99 -18.22 -6.46
CA ILE A 64 3.31 -17.02 -6.92
C ILE A 64 2.32 -16.56 -5.85
N ALA A 65 2.35 -15.28 -5.54
CA ALA A 65 1.51 -14.70 -4.49
C ALA A 65 0.16 -14.25 -5.05
N HIS A 66 -0.86 -14.41 -4.23
CA HIS A 66 -2.20 -13.93 -4.53
C HIS A 66 -2.76 -13.23 -3.31
N LEU A 67 -3.46 -12.12 -3.51
CA LEU A 67 -4.09 -11.43 -2.40
C LEU A 67 -5.26 -12.25 -1.86
N THR A 68 -5.36 -12.34 -0.54
CA THR A 68 -6.54 -12.89 0.12
C THR A 68 -7.67 -11.87 0.05
N GLY A 69 -8.89 -12.26 0.43
CA GLY A 69 -9.99 -11.29 0.56
C GLY A 69 -9.62 -10.15 1.51
N TYR A 70 -9.01 -10.49 2.64
CA TYR A 70 -8.50 -9.50 3.58
C TYR A 70 -7.43 -8.61 2.92
N GLY A 71 -6.53 -9.22 2.15
CA GLY A 71 -5.48 -8.48 1.43
C GLY A 71 -6.04 -7.48 0.43
N VAL A 72 -7.09 -7.86 -0.31
CA VAL A 72 -7.75 -6.96 -1.25
C VAL A 72 -8.34 -5.75 -0.51
N GLU A 73 -9.06 -6.00 0.59
CA GLU A 73 -9.64 -4.92 1.38
C GLU A 73 -8.57 -3.99 1.94
N LEU A 74 -7.49 -4.57 2.44
CA LEU A 74 -6.42 -3.80 3.06
C LEU A 74 -5.68 -2.93 2.03
N THR A 75 -5.34 -3.49 0.87
CA THR A 75 -4.65 -2.73 -0.17
C THR A 75 -5.53 -1.60 -0.69
N GLN A 76 -6.83 -1.83 -0.86
CA GLN A 76 -7.75 -0.79 -1.30
C GLN A 76 -7.88 0.32 -0.27
N LYS A 77 -7.95 -0.04 1.01
CA LYS A 77 -8.02 0.92 2.10
C LYS A 77 -6.79 1.83 2.13
N TYR A 78 -5.60 1.25 2.06
CA TYR A 78 -4.36 2.04 2.11
C TYR A 78 -4.12 2.81 0.82
N ARG A 79 -4.57 2.31 -0.33
CA ARG A 79 -4.53 3.09 -1.56
C ARG A 79 -5.41 4.34 -1.43
N ARG A 80 -6.58 4.20 -0.84
CA ARG A 80 -7.48 5.34 -0.60
C ARG A 80 -6.85 6.37 0.32
N TYR A 81 -6.25 5.91 1.41
CA TYR A 81 -5.54 6.79 2.33
C TYR A 81 -4.37 7.50 1.66
N TYR A 82 -3.57 6.74 0.93
CA TYR A 82 -2.43 7.29 0.21
C TYR A 82 -2.88 8.35 -0.79
N SER A 83 -3.92 8.09 -1.56
CA SER A 83 -4.40 9.03 -2.57
C SER A 83 -4.83 10.35 -1.96
N ALA A 84 -5.53 10.31 -0.82
CA ALA A 84 -5.97 11.52 -0.14
C ALA A 84 -4.79 12.34 0.41
N VAL A 85 -3.83 11.66 1.04
CA VAL A 85 -2.65 12.34 1.60
C VAL A 85 -1.78 12.89 0.48
N ALA A 86 -1.54 12.09 -0.57
CA ALA A 86 -0.71 12.52 -1.68
C ALA A 86 -1.32 13.74 -2.40
N ALA A 87 -2.64 13.74 -2.60
CA ALA A 87 -3.31 14.88 -3.23
C ALA A 87 -3.17 16.15 -2.37
N THR A 88 -3.28 16.00 -1.05
CA THR A 88 -3.12 17.12 -0.13
C THR A 88 -1.70 17.68 -0.18
N LEU A 89 -0.69 16.79 -0.13
CA LEU A 89 0.72 17.20 -0.18
C LEU A 89 1.07 17.84 -1.52
N ALA A 90 0.52 17.30 -2.63
CA ALA A 90 0.81 17.82 -3.95
C ALA A 90 0.34 19.27 -4.13
N ARG A 91 -0.69 19.68 -3.40
CA ARG A 91 -1.19 21.05 -3.45
C ARG A 91 -0.34 22.03 -2.62
N THR A 92 0.38 21.51 -1.65
CA THR A 92 1.10 22.36 -0.68
C THR A 92 2.60 22.29 -0.81
N LEU A 93 3.14 21.19 -1.31
CA LEU A 93 4.59 21.02 -1.42
C LEU A 93 5.09 21.42 -2.80
N PRO A 94 6.36 21.86 -2.89
CA PRO A 94 6.97 22.17 -4.20
C PRO A 94 7.07 20.94 -5.09
N PRO A 95 7.13 21.14 -6.43
CA PRO A 95 7.24 20.02 -7.36
C PRO A 95 8.45 19.11 -7.15
N ALA A 96 9.51 19.62 -6.55
CA ALA A 96 10.72 18.84 -6.28
C ALA A 96 10.56 17.85 -5.13
N ALA A 97 9.47 17.96 -4.34
CA ALA A 97 9.27 17.10 -3.19
C ALA A 97 8.97 15.66 -3.58
N ASP A 98 9.48 14.73 -2.79
CA ASP A 98 9.18 13.30 -2.96
C ASP A 98 7.83 13.01 -2.31
N ILE A 99 6.77 13.25 -3.06
CA ILE A 99 5.39 13.11 -2.57
C ILE A 99 5.10 11.67 -2.15
N LYS A 100 5.57 10.70 -2.94
CA LYS A 100 5.26 9.29 -2.66
C LYS A 100 5.79 8.85 -1.30
N ASN A 101 7.06 9.13 -1.02
CA ASN A 101 7.65 8.75 0.26
C ASN A 101 7.05 9.55 1.42
N ALA A 102 6.82 10.85 1.21
CA ALA A 102 6.20 11.68 2.24
C ALA A 102 4.78 11.21 2.56
N ALA A 103 4.00 10.86 1.54
CA ALA A 103 2.64 10.39 1.74
C ALA A 103 2.61 9.05 2.48
N CYS A 104 3.48 8.11 2.11
CA CYS A 104 3.55 6.83 2.80
C CYS A 104 3.92 7.00 4.28
N ALA A 105 4.87 7.89 4.55
CA ALA A 105 5.28 8.17 5.93
C ALA A 105 4.13 8.77 6.73
N LEU A 106 3.41 9.72 6.14
CA LEU A 106 2.32 10.38 6.84
C LEU A 106 1.13 9.44 7.07
N VAL A 107 0.81 8.60 6.10
CA VAL A 107 -0.24 7.59 6.27
C VAL A 107 0.10 6.64 7.42
N ALA A 108 1.37 6.27 7.55
CA ALA A 108 1.80 5.38 8.62
C ALA A 108 1.67 6.03 10.00
N GLU A 109 1.81 7.35 10.08
CA GLU A 109 1.81 8.08 11.35
C GLU A 109 0.44 8.55 11.80
N LEU A 110 -0.50 8.75 10.88
CA LEU A 110 -1.82 9.27 11.23
C LEU A 110 -2.75 8.15 11.66
N ASP A 111 -3.63 8.45 12.61
CA ASP A 111 -4.66 7.53 13.04
C ASP A 111 -5.64 7.26 11.91
N GLU A 112 -6.21 6.06 11.89
CA GLU A 112 -7.20 5.70 10.85
C GLU A 112 -8.38 6.66 10.84
N GLN A 113 -8.83 7.11 12.02
CA GLN A 113 -9.95 8.05 12.09
C GLN A 113 -9.62 9.35 11.38
N VAL A 114 -8.41 9.86 11.57
CA VAL A 114 -7.94 11.07 10.87
C VAL A 114 -7.88 10.84 9.37
N LEU A 115 -7.37 9.68 8.97
CA LEU A 115 -7.28 9.32 7.55
C LEU A 115 -8.66 9.20 6.91
N GLU A 116 -9.63 8.60 7.62
CA GLU A 116 -10.99 8.52 7.10
C GLU A 116 -11.62 9.90 6.93
N GLU A 117 -11.41 10.79 7.87
CA GLU A 117 -11.90 12.16 7.77
C GLU A 117 -11.25 12.90 6.61
N LEU A 118 -9.95 12.68 6.40
CA LEU A 118 -9.25 13.30 5.27
C LEU A 118 -9.79 12.80 3.95
N CYS A 119 -10.05 11.50 3.83
CA CYS A 119 -10.65 10.93 2.63
C CYS A 119 -12.03 11.54 2.35
N ALA A 120 -12.85 11.67 3.39
CA ALA A 120 -14.18 12.27 3.25
C ALA A 120 -14.08 13.73 2.80
N ARG A 121 -13.11 14.46 3.35
CA ARG A 121 -12.90 15.86 3.01
C ARG A 121 -12.44 16.01 1.56
N CYS A 122 -11.50 15.18 1.13
CA CYS A 122 -11.00 15.20 -0.25
C CYS A 122 -12.10 14.84 -1.25
N ALA A 123 -12.93 13.86 -0.92
CA ALA A 123 -14.05 13.47 -1.78
C ALA A 123 -15.06 14.62 -1.91
N ALA A 124 -15.38 15.30 -0.79
CA ALA A 124 -16.32 16.42 -0.80
C ALA A 124 -15.79 17.60 -1.60
N GLU A 125 -14.48 17.80 -1.59
CA GLU A 125 -13.85 18.89 -2.35
C GLU A 125 -13.60 18.54 -3.81
N GLY A 126 -13.86 17.29 -4.19
CA GLY A 126 -13.57 16.83 -5.55
C GLY A 126 -12.08 16.72 -5.86
N THR A 127 -11.22 16.73 -4.84
CA THR A 127 -9.77 16.66 -5.03
C THR A 127 -9.24 15.24 -5.07
N LEU A 128 -10.04 14.27 -4.66
CA LEU A 128 -9.65 12.88 -4.66
C LEU A 128 -10.12 12.23 -5.94
N ASN A 129 -9.18 11.84 -6.77
CA ASN A 129 -9.47 11.10 -7.99
C ASN A 129 -9.39 9.61 -7.69
N VAL A 130 -10.55 8.96 -7.72
CA VAL A 130 -10.64 7.54 -7.34
C VAL A 130 -10.52 6.57 -8.49
N SER A 131 -10.24 7.05 -9.66
CA SER A 131 -10.07 6.18 -10.80
C SER A 131 -8.81 5.34 -10.70
#